data_a78be4c95f4c04e4aa8fe8512f324875
#
_entry.id   a78be4c95f4c04e4aa8fe8512f324875
#
_cell.length_a   1.000
_cell.length_b   1.000
_cell.length_c   1.000
_cell.angle_alpha   90.00
_cell.angle_beta   90.00
_cell.angle_gamma   90.00
#
_symmetry.space_group_name_H-M   'P 1'
#
loop_
_entity.id
_entity.type
_entity.pdbx_description
1 polymer ?
#
loop_
_entity_poly.entity_id
_entity_poly.type
_entity_poly.pdbx_seq_one_letter_code
_entity_poly.pdbx_strand_id
1 'polypeptide(L)'
;MPLDTLLGHHATLPIRRLATAGAFLAVDPDASDPDPPTVLLPGAEVPAGARAGDAVRVFVHLDSEERPIATTREPKLTLGQVAFLTVTASTEIGAFVDWGLGKELLVPFAEQSKQLYVGERQPIGLYLDRSRRFAGTMYVTDLFRDRRRVDRDEWIEGEAWRHDPEIGLFVILERSFVGLVPATEPHGLSRGAAARFRVAHTLPDGKIVLSLRQHAYQELATDAATILEVLVRPGAPEVGDRSDPDLIRALFGLSKKAFKRAVGHLLKTGAVSIDRAGFVVATRR
;
A
#
# COMPACT_ATOMS: atom_id res chain seq x y z
N MET A 1 24.19 -13.51 14.30
CA MET A 1 23.67 -12.14 14.04
C MET A 1 23.32 -11.48 15.37
N PRO A 2 23.65 -10.18 15.66
CA PRO A 2 23.29 -9.56 16.93
C PRO A 2 21.76 -9.39 17.04
N LEU A 3 21.20 -9.66 18.23
CA LEU A 3 19.75 -9.50 18.51
C LEU A 3 19.24 -8.08 18.18
N ASP A 4 20.09 -7.10 18.37
CA ASP A 4 19.82 -5.69 18.08
C ASP A 4 19.47 -5.42 16.61
N THR A 5 19.97 -6.22 15.67
CA THR A 5 19.66 -6.07 14.24
C THR A 5 18.29 -6.63 13.87
N LEU A 6 17.69 -7.41 14.76
CA LEU A 6 16.34 -7.96 14.58
C LEU A 6 15.24 -7.01 15.10
N LEU A 7 15.59 -6.07 15.97
CA LEU A 7 14.61 -5.16 16.55
C LEU A 7 13.89 -4.35 15.46
N GLY A 8 12.57 -4.41 15.47
CA GLY A 8 11.72 -3.72 14.51
C GLY A 8 11.64 -4.39 13.14
N HIS A 9 12.11 -5.62 13.01
CA HIS A 9 12.11 -6.36 11.74
C HIS A 9 11.50 -7.75 11.89
N HIS A 10 11.03 -8.29 10.75
CA HIS A 10 10.65 -9.68 10.63
C HIS A 10 11.89 -10.56 10.47
N ALA A 11 11.86 -11.73 11.11
CA ALA A 11 12.84 -12.77 10.94
C ALA A 11 12.17 -14.15 10.96
N THR A 12 12.77 -15.12 10.31
CA THR A 12 12.40 -16.53 10.45
C THR A 12 13.46 -17.19 11.31
N LEU A 13 13.07 -17.57 12.53
CA LEU A 13 13.99 -18.07 13.54
C LEU A 13 13.63 -19.49 13.97
N PRO A 14 14.60 -20.38 14.14
CA PRO A 14 14.35 -21.74 14.61
C PRO A 14 14.06 -21.75 16.14
N ILE A 15 13.13 -22.61 16.55
CA ILE A 15 12.87 -22.89 17.96
C ILE A 15 14.07 -23.67 18.52
N ARG A 16 14.78 -23.10 19.47
CA ARG A 16 15.85 -23.80 20.19
C ARG A 16 15.31 -24.72 21.27
N ARG A 17 14.34 -24.21 22.05
CA ARG A 17 13.67 -24.97 23.11
C ARG A 17 12.28 -24.44 23.40
N LEU A 18 11.43 -25.30 23.89
CA LEU A 18 10.12 -24.96 24.44
C LEU A 18 10.19 -24.92 25.97
N ALA A 19 9.45 -24.02 26.59
CA ALA A 19 9.34 -23.86 28.05
C ALA A 19 7.92 -23.39 28.39
N THR A 20 7.60 -23.32 29.69
CA THR A 20 6.28 -22.86 30.15
C THR A 20 5.93 -21.46 29.67
N ALA A 21 6.93 -20.56 29.57
CA ALA A 21 6.73 -19.18 29.08
C ALA A 21 6.49 -19.09 27.57
N GLY A 22 6.87 -20.12 26.79
CA GLY A 22 6.78 -20.13 25.33
C GLY A 22 7.97 -20.82 24.65
N ALA A 23 8.24 -20.38 23.43
CA ALA A 23 9.38 -20.87 22.63
C ALA A 23 10.55 -19.88 22.67
N PHE A 24 11.74 -20.37 22.95
CA PHE A 24 12.97 -19.60 22.83
C PHE A 24 13.54 -19.81 21.43
N LEU A 25 13.59 -18.75 20.64
CA LEU A 25 14.02 -18.77 19.26
C LEU A 25 15.51 -18.39 19.17
N ALA A 26 16.31 -19.15 18.43
CA ALA A 26 17.72 -18.86 18.25
C ALA A 26 17.90 -17.63 17.34
N VAL A 27 18.59 -16.62 17.81
CA VAL A 27 18.89 -15.40 17.06
C VAL A 27 19.98 -15.65 16.01
N ASP A 28 20.94 -16.50 16.37
CA ASP A 28 22.02 -16.96 15.50
C ASP A 28 22.11 -18.49 15.58
N PRO A 29 21.46 -19.22 14.65
CA PRO A 29 21.46 -20.67 14.68
C PRO A 29 22.84 -21.28 14.43
N ASP A 30 23.74 -20.54 13.79
CA ASP A 30 25.09 -20.99 13.44
C ASP A 30 26.16 -20.58 14.47
N ALA A 31 25.73 -19.90 15.56
CA ALA A 31 26.65 -19.51 16.61
C ALA A 31 27.30 -20.73 17.25
N SER A 32 28.65 -20.73 17.31
CA SER A 32 29.43 -21.76 18.01
C SER A 32 29.36 -21.66 19.54
N ASP A 33 28.63 -20.67 20.07
CA ASP A 33 28.40 -20.46 21.48
C ASP A 33 27.50 -21.59 22.03
N PRO A 34 27.86 -22.27 23.10
CA PRO A 34 27.01 -23.29 23.75
C PRO A 34 25.68 -22.68 24.27
N ASP A 35 25.61 -21.39 24.55
CA ASP A 35 24.38 -20.68 24.92
C ASP A 35 24.17 -19.39 24.10
N PRO A 36 23.88 -19.50 22.78
CA PRO A 36 23.69 -18.34 21.94
C PRO A 36 22.44 -17.54 22.35
N PRO A 37 22.40 -16.22 22.06
CA PRO A 37 21.28 -15.37 22.40
C PRO A 37 19.98 -15.91 21.80
N THR A 38 18.91 -15.88 22.59
CA THR A 38 17.57 -16.28 22.16
C THR A 38 16.58 -15.14 22.40
N VAL A 39 15.50 -15.13 21.62
CA VAL A 39 14.34 -14.27 21.85
C VAL A 39 13.13 -15.13 22.20
N LEU A 40 12.34 -14.69 23.19
CA LEU A 40 11.12 -15.40 23.61
C LEU A 40 9.97 -15.10 22.69
N LEU A 41 9.32 -16.14 22.16
CA LEU A 41 7.99 -16.10 21.59
C LEU A 41 6.99 -16.58 22.67
N PRO A 42 6.03 -15.74 23.12
CA PRO A 42 5.07 -16.12 24.17
C PRO A 42 4.30 -17.38 23.83
N GLY A 43 3.98 -18.20 24.83
CA GLY A 43 3.32 -19.49 24.65
C GLY A 43 1.99 -19.43 23.91
N ALA A 44 1.22 -18.35 24.09
CA ALA A 44 -0.04 -18.12 23.38
C ALA A 44 0.14 -17.91 21.85
N GLU A 45 1.35 -17.62 21.40
CA GLU A 45 1.67 -17.37 19.99
C GLU A 45 2.52 -18.48 19.37
N VAL A 46 2.89 -19.49 20.13
CA VAL A 46 3.61 -20.66 19.62
C VAL A 46 2.67 -21.51 18.75
N PRO A 47 3.02 -21.83 17.50
CA PRO A 47 2.17 -22.67 16.65
C PRO A 47 1.87 -24.03 17.31
N ALA A 48 0.64 -24.51 17.16
CA ALA A 48 0.23 -25.80 17.72
C ALA A 48 1.09 -26.92 17.15
N GLY A 49 1.63 -27.78 18.04
CA GLY A 49 2.49 -28.89 17.67
C GLY A 49 3.92 -28.54 17.30
N ALA A 50 4.32 -27.26 17.45
CA ALA A 50 5.69 -26.83 17.19
C ALA A 50 6.72 -27.57 18.05
N ARG A 51 7.89 -27.85 17.49
CA ARG A 51 9.00 -28.60 18.11
C ARG A 51 10.30 -27.81 18.01
N ALA A 52 11.28 -28.19 18.83
CA ALA A 52 12.63 -27.69 18.67
C ALA A 52 13.17 -28.00 17.25
N GLY A 53 13.75 -27.02 16.60
CA GLY A 53 14.20 -27.05 15.21
C GLY A 53 13.22 -26.48 14.19
N ASP A 54 11.92 -26.36 14.52
CA ASP A 54 10.95 -25.75 13.62
C ASP A 54 11.22 -24.25 13.46
N ALA A 55 11.12 -23.73 12.22
CA ALA A 55 11.31 -22.33 11.93
C ALA A 55 9.99 -21.55 12.05
N VAL A 56 10.00 -20.44 12.78
CA VAL A 56 8.82 -19.58 12.97
C VAL A 56 9.13 -18.18 12.44
N ARG A 57 8.24 -17.64 11.58
CA ARG A 57 8.30 -16.24 11.15
C ARG A 57 7.73 -15.36 12.25
N VAL A 58 8.53 -14.44 12.74
CA VAL A 58 8.19 -13.55 13.85
C VAL A 58 8.62 -12.12 13.54
N PHE A 59 8.00 -11.17 14.26
CA PHE A 59 8.48 -9.81 14.38
C PHE A 59 9.12 -9.63 15.75
N VAL A 60 10.30 -8.99 15.83
CA VAL A 60 11.00 -8.77 17.09
C VAL A 60 10.77 -7.34 17.56
N HIS A 61 10.23 -7.21 18.78
CA HIS A 61 9.94 -5.90 19.38
C HIS A 61 10.33 -5.86 20.86
N LEU A 62 10.00 -4.78 21.56
CA LEU A 62 10.24 -4.64 22.99
C LEU A 62 8.96 -4.84 23.78
N ASP A 63 9.01 -5.62 24.86
CA ASP A 63 7.92 -5.79 25.80
C ASP A 63 7.73 -4.53 26.70
N SER A 64 6.86 -4.61 27.71
CA SER A 64 6.63 -3.50 28.66
C SER A 64 7.83 -3.17 29.55
N GLU A 65 8.77 -4.10 29.69
CA GLU A 65 10.00 -3.94 30.47
C GLU A 65 11.22 -3.63 29.58
N GLU A 66 10.97 -3.23 28.31
CA GLU A 66 11.99 -2.87 27.32
C GLU A 66 12.92 -4.06 26.93
N ARG A 67 12.46 -5.31 27.12
CA ARG A 67 13.21 -6.51 26.74
C ARG A 67 12.81 -6.96 25.32
N PRO A 68 13.75 -7.42 24.50
CA PRO A 68 13.43 -8.02 23.22
C PRO A 68 12.50 -9.23 23.35
N ILE A 69 11.40 -9.22 22.62
CA ILE A 69 10.41 -10.29 22.56
C ILE A 69 9.95 -10.50 21.12
N ALA A 70 9.62 -11.73 20.77
CA ALA A 70 9.10 -12.06 19.45
C ALA A 70 7.56 -12.17 19.48
N THR A 71 6.93 -11.83 18.34
CA THR A 71 5.50 -12.03 18.15
C THR A 71 5.23 -12.57 16.75
N THR A 72 4.18 -13.37 16.58
CA THR A 72 3.65 -13.79 15.27
C THR A 72 2.64 -12.78 14.71
N ARG A 73 2.26 -11.77 15.48
CA ARG A 73 1.39 -10.68 15.01
C ARG A 73 2.10 -9.82 13.97
N GLU A 74 1.35 -9.34 12.99
CA GLU A 74 1.87 -8.46 11.95
C GLU A 74 1.69 -6.99 12.38
N PRO A 75 2.79 -6.23 12.61
CA PRO A 75 2.70 -4.81 12.85
C PRO A 75 2.29 -4.07 11.57
N LYS A 76 1.68 -2.89 11.71
CA LYS A 76 1.30 -2.05 10.58
C LYS A 76 2.49 -1.44 9.85
N LEU A 77 3.67 -1.40 10.49
CA LEU A 77 4.94 -0.93 9.90
C LEU A 77 6.13 -1.55 10.66
N THR A 78 7.28 -1.56 10.00
CA THR A 78 8.56 -2.00 10.57
C THR A 78 9.49 -0.80 10.76
N LEU A 79 10.65 -1.01 11.41
CA LEU A 79 11.62 0.05 11.67
C LEU A 79 12.04 0.78 10.37
N GLY A 80 11.96 2.10 10.38
CA GLY A 80 12.25 2.96 9.24
C GLY A 80 11.12 3.04 8.21
N GLN A 81 9.95 2.46 8.47
CA GLN A 81 8.76 2.57 7.62
C GLN A 81 7.79 3.63 8.12
N VAL A 82 6.90 4.06 7.22
CA VAL A 82 5.85 5.05 7.45
C VAL A 82 4.49 4.44 7.09
N ALA A 83 3.50 4.57 7.98
CA ALA A 83 2.12 4.16 7.72
C ALA A 83 1.14 5.15 8.35
N PHE A 84 -0.10 5.20 7.83
CA PHE A 84 -1.16 5.94 8.48
C PHE A 84 -1.68 5.16 9.69
N LEU A 85 -1.38 5.67 10.89
CA LEU A 85 -1.79 5.06 12.16
C LEU A 85 -2.89 5.89 12.83
N THR A 86 -3.78 5.21 13.57
CA THR A 86 -4.84 5.85 14.33
C THR A 86 -4.35 6.22 15.72
N VAL A 87 -4.61 7.44 16.13
CA VAL A 87 -4.34 7.93 17.48
C VAL A 87 -5.36 7.30 18.44
N THR A 88 -4.88 6.63 19.48
CA THR A 88 -5.68 5.92 20.48
C THR A 88 -5.81 6.66 21.78
N ALA A 89 -4.73 7.39 22.18
CA ALA A 89 -4.73 8.19 23.39
C ALA A 89 -3.84 9.43 23.23
N SER A 90 -4.13 10.46 24.04
CA SER A 90 -3.28 11.64 24.22
C SER A 90 -2.97 11.78 25.70
N THR A 91 -1.69 12.00 26.05
CA THR A 91 -1.17 12.07 27.41
C THR A 91 -0.24 13.27 27.59
N GLU A 92 0.32 13.45 28.79
CA GLU A 92 1.27 14.54 29.10
C GLU A 92 2.66 14.36 28.43
N ILE A 93 2.96 13.17 27.87
CA ILE A 93 4.25 12.90 27.22
C ILE A 93 4.16 12.82 25.70
N GLY A 94 2.94 12.78 25.16
CA GLY A 94 2.69 12.66 23.73
C GLY A 94 1.40 11.91 23.43
N ALA A 95 1.26 11.47 22.18
CA ALA A 95 0.13 10.69 21.73
C ALA A 95 0.54 9.22 21.56
N PHE A 96 -0.41 8.31 21.79
CA PHE A 96 -0.25 6.90 21.48
C PHE A 96 -1.01 6.56 20.20
N VAL A 97 -0.44 5.66 19.39
CA VAL A 97 -1.02 5.22 18.13
C VAL A 97 -1.04 3.70 18.05
N ASP A 98 -2.08 3.17 17.41
CA ASP A 98 -2.21 1.74 17.13
C ASP A 98 -1.34 1.35 15.93
N TRP A 99 -0.27 0.63 16.18
CA TRP A 99 0.64 0.09 15.18
C TRP A 99 0.51 -1.42 14.95
N GLY A 100 -0.58 -2.03 15.49
CA GLY A 100 -0.93 -3.43 15.28
C GLY A 100 -0.42 -4.41 16.33
N LEU A 101 0.36 -3.95 17.32
CA LEU A 101 0.82 -4.76 18.44
C LEU A 101 0.08 -4.40 19.75
N GLY A 102 0.19 -5.28 20.76
CA GLY A 102 -0.51 -5.08 22.02
C GLY A 102 -0.05 -3.87 22.84
N LYS A 103 1.24 -3.48 22.71
CA LYS A 103 1.78 -2.25 23.28
C LYS A 103 1.68 -1.15 22.23
N GLU A 104 0.96 -0.07 22.53
CA GLU A 104 0.81 1.08 21.63
C GLU A 104 2.14 1.81 21.41
N LEU A 105 2.27 2.49 20.30
CA LEU A 105 3.47 3.25 19.95
C LEU A 105 3.31 4.70 20.41
N LEU A 106 4.25 5.18 21.24
CA LEU A 106 4.30 6.57 21.65
C LEU A 106 4.86 7.46 20.53
N VAL A 107 4.16 8.55 20.25
CA VAL A 107 4.65 9.70 19.45
C VAL A 107 4.90 10.86 20.42
N PRO A 108 6.13 11.11 20.87
CA PRO A 108 6.45 12.20 21.81
C PRO A 108 6.07 13.57 21.23
N PHE A 109 5.79 14.56 22.05
CA PHE A 109 5.47 15.92 21.56
C PHE A 109 6.55 16.51 20.66
N ALA A 110 7.82 16.25 20.94
CA ALA A 110 8.94 16.70 20.11
C ALA A 110 8.93 16.08 18.68
N GLU A 111 8.23 14.97 18.50
CA GLU A 111 8.09 14.23 17.25
C GLU A 111 6.77 14.52 16.52
N GLN A 112 6.00 15.48 17.04
CA GLN A 112 4.72 15.90 16.44
C GLN A 112 4.89 17.23 15.72
N SER A 113 4.56 17.27 14.41
CA SER A 113 4.53 18.53 13.64
C SER A 113 3.26 19.35 13.90
N LYS A 114 2.24 18.74 14.50
CA LYS A 114 0.99 19.33 15.00
C LYS A 114 0.46 18.48 16.16
N GLN A 115 -0.42 19.04 16.95
CA GLN A 115 -1.14 18.27 17.97
C GLN A 115 -1.94 17.12 17.34
N LEU A 116 -1.87 15.95 17.98
CA LEU A 116 -2.60 14.74 17.58
C LEU A 116 -3.84 14.56 18.48
N TYR A 117 -4.98 14.27 17.86
CA TYR A 117 -6.24 14.02 18.54
C TYR A 117 -6.70 12.57 18.39
N VAL A 118 -7.31 12.02 19.43
CA VAL A 118 -7.83 10.64 19.43
C VAL A 118 -8.80 10.43 18.27
N GLY A 119 -8.63 9.31 17.56
CA GLY A 119 -9.40 8.96 16.36
C GLY A 119 -8.81 9.48 15.04
N GLU A 120 -7.89 10.46 15.07
CA GLU A 120 -7.21 10.90 13.84
C GLU A 120 -6.32 9.80 13.27
N ARG A 121 -6.24 9.74 11.94
CA ARG A 121 -5.23 8.95 11.20
C ARG A 121 -4.16 9.88 10.65
N GLN A 122 -2.91 9.63 11.04
CA GLN A 122 -1.75 10.43 10.62
C GLN A 122 -0.62 9.52 10.12
N PRO A 123 0.17 9.98 9.14
CA PRO A 123 1.38 9.27 8.74
C PRO A 123 2.39 9.34 9.87
N ILE A 124 2.75 8.19 10.40
CA ILE A 124 3.70 8.03 11.50
C ILE A 124 4.81 7.10 11.01
N GLY A 125 6.04 7.51 11.25
CA GLY A 125 7.21 6.70 11.01
C GLY A 125 7.69 6.01 12.29
N LEU A 126 8.21 4.80 12.17
CA LEU A 126 8.78 4.04 13.29
C LEU A 126 10.29 4.23 13.35
N TYR A 127 10.80 4.65 14.50
CA TYR A 127 12.24 4.76 14.74
C TYR A 127 12.62 4.25 16.13
N LEU A 128 13.90 4.06 16.37
CA LEU A 128 14.45 3.81 17.71
C LEU A 128 15.00 5.12 18.27
N ASP A 129 14.57 5.49 19.47
CA ASP A 129 15.11 6.65 20.19
C ASP A 129 16.55 6.39 20.68
N ARG A 130 17.16 7.40 21.31
CA ARG A 130 18.53 7.30 21.85
C ARG A 130 18.67 6.23 22.93
N SER A 131 17.57 5.87 23.60
CA SER A 131 17.51 4.80 24.59
C SER A 131 17.17 3.45 23.96
N ARG A 132 17.14 3.35 22.62
CA ARG A 132 16.79 2.16 21.83
C ARG A 132 15.36 1.67 22.05
N ARG A 133 14.43 2.54 22.40
CA ARG A 133 13.00 2.25 22.48
C ARG A 133 12.31 2.64 21.19
N PHE A 134 11.28 1.88 20.82
CA PHE A 134 10.43 2.25 19.69
C PHE A 134 9.66 3.52 19.99
N ALA A 135 9.70 4.47 19.07
CA ALA A 135 8.92 5.69 19.07
C ALA A 135 8.41 6.02 17.65
N GLY A 136 7.30 6.74 17.61
CA GLY A 136 6.73 7.25 16.37
C GLY A 136 7.14 8.70 16.12
N THR A 137 7.28 9.07 14.85
CA THR A 137 7.53 10.45 14.43
C THR A 137 6.58 10.89 13.31
N MET A 138 6.17 12.15 13.32
CA MET A 138 5.47 12.79 12.21
C MET A 138 6.45 13.41 11.18
N TYR A 139 7.72 13.49 11.49
CA TYR A 139 8.77 13.95 10.57
C TYR A 139 9.20 12.82 9.63
N VAL A 140 8.21 12.34 8.85
CA VAL A 140 8.34 11.11 8.04
C VAL A 140 9.24 11.27 6.82
N THR A 141 9.52 12.49 6.39
CA THR A 141 10.31 12.77 5.18
C THR A 141 11.70 12.14 5.25
N ASP A 142 12.32 12.16 6.42
CA ASP A 142 13.69 11.67 6.63
C ASP A 142 13.78 10.13 6.68
N LEU A 143 12.63 9.46 6.79
CA LEU A 143 12.55 7.99 6.79
C LEU A 143 12.36 7.40 5.40
N PHE A 144 11.97 8.22 4.41
CA PHE A 144 11.80 7.72 3.07
C PHE A 144 13.16 7.39 2.43
N ARG A 145 13.22 6.24 1.80
CA ARG A 145 14.39 5.80 1.06
C ARG A 145 14.44 6.53 -0.29
N ASP A 146 15.63 6.92 -0.70
CA ASP A 146 15.84 7.72 -1.91
C ASP A 146 15.43 6.99 -3.18
N ARG A 147 15.56 5.67 -3.25
CA ARG A 147 15.31 4.93 -4.49
C ARG A 147 14.82 3.50 -4.23
N ARG A 148 13.76 3.15 -4.96
CA ARG A 148 13.42 1.78 -5.31
C ARG A 148 13.56 1.64 -6.83
N ARG A 149 14.20 0.59 -7.30
CA ARG A 149 14.09 0.22 -8.71
C ARG A 149 12.68 -0.30 -8.93
N VAL A 150 11.92 0.38 -9.80
CA VAL A 150 10.57 0.01 -10.19
C VAL A 150 10.52 -0.11 -11.70
N ASP A 151 9.77 -1.07 -12.19
CA ASP A 151 9.55 -1.24 -13.62
C ASP A 151 8.36 -0.38 -14.07
N ARG A 152 8.44 0.10 -15.32
CA ARG A 152 7.29 0.76 -15.94
C ARG A 152 6.11 -0.21 -15.99
N ASP A 153 4.92 0.32 -15.68
CA ASP A 153 3.66 -0.43 -15.63
C ASP A 153 3.52 -1.41 -14.46
N GLU A 154 4.51 -1.47 -13.57
CA GLU A 154 4.37 -2.15 -12.29
C GLU A 154 3.24 -1.52 -11.46
N TRP A 155 2.43 -2.36 -10.80
CA TRP A 155 1.38 -1.92 -9.89
C TRP A 155 1.84 -2.03 -8.44
N ILE A 156 1.84 -0.91 -7.74
CA ILE A 156 2.35 -0.80 -6.37
C ILE A 156 1.21 -0.32 -5.46
N GLU A 157 1.11 -0.90 -4.27
CA GLU A 157 0.20 -0.42 -3.24
C GLU A 157 0.76 0.81 -2.55
N GLY A 158 -0.12 1.75 -2.22
CA GLY A 158 0.27 2.97 -1.54
C GLY A 158 -0.90 3.66 -0.84
N GLU A 159 -0.57 4.64 -0.01
CA GLU A 159 -1.53 5.49 0.71
C GLU A 159 -1.38 6.94 0.26
N ALA A 160 -2.50 7.59 -0.09
CA ALA A 160 -2.55 9.00 -0.47
C ALA A 160 -2.07 9.86 0.71
N TRP A 161 -0.98 10.57 0.53
CA TRP A 161 -0.32 11.29 1.63
C TRP A 161 -0.64 12.77 1.66
N ARG A 162 -0.18 13.50 0.64
CA ARG A 162 -0.28 14.96 0.57
C ARG A 162 -0.68 15.37 -0.83
N HIS A 163 -1.69 16.20 -0.94
CA HIS A 163 -2.10 16.81 -2.20
C HIS A 163 -1.54 18.22 -2.32
N ASP A 164 -0.87 18.49 -3.43
CA ASP A 164 -0.42 19.80 -3.85
C ASP A 164 -1.20 20.15 -5.12
N PRO A 165 -1.93 21.29 -5.16
CA PRO A 165 -2.78 21.64 -6.30
C PRO A 165 -2.03 21.82 -7.62
N GLU A 166 -0.77 22.24 -7.58
CA GLU A 166 0.05 22.48 -8.78
C GLU A 166 0.85 21.26 -9.21
N ILE A 167 1.34 20.46 -8.24
CA ILE A 167 2.23 19.33 -8.50
C ILE A 167 1.43 18.03 -8.65
N GLY A 168 0.50 17.76 -7.71
CA GLY A 168 -0.31 16.55 -7.69
C GLY A 168 -0.38 15.88 -6.34
N LEU A 169 -0.72 14.59 -6.33
CA LEU A 169 -0.86 13.77 -5.14
C LEU A 169 0.42 13.00 -4.85
N PHE A 170 1.06 13.30 -3.73
CA PHE A 170 2.14 12.48 -3.18
C PHE A 170 1.56 11.25 -2.50
N VAL A 171 2.16 10.10 -2.76
CA VAL A 171 1.73 8.79 -2.29
C VAL A 171 2.88 8.11 -1.55
N ILE A 172 2.59 7.55 -0.37
CA ILE A 172 3.53 6.67 0.35
C ILE A 172 3.38 5.28 -0.25
N LEU A 173 4.44 4.79 -0.91
CA LEU A 173 4.51 3.48 -1.55
C LEU A 173 5.25 2.51 -0.63
N GLU A 174 4.69 1.30 -0.44
CA GLU A 174 5.31 0.22 0.36
C GLU A 174 5.84 0.72 1.72
N ARG A 175 5.22 1.76 2.26
CA ARG A 175 5.60 2.37 3.55
C ARG A 175 7.03 2.94 3.60
N SER A 176 7.75 3.03 2.47
CA SER A 176 9.18 3.36 2.45
C SER A 176 9.59 4.36 1.36
N PHE A 177 8.75 4.58 0.36
CA PHE A 177 9.07 5.41 -0.81
C PHE A 177 7.98 6.44 -1.06
N VAL A 178 8.29 7.45 -1.85
CA VAL A 178 7.32 8.44 -2.28
C VAL A 178 7.16 8.40 -3.80
N GLY A 179 5.92 8.31 -4.24
CA GLY A 179 5.53 8.50 -5.64
C GLY A 179 4.64 9.72 -5.82
N LEU A 180 4.46 10.15 -7.05
CA LEU A 180 3.67 11.32 -7.43
C LEU A 180 2.67 10.95 -8.53
N VAL A 181 1.38 11.16 -8.26
CA VAL A 181 0.33 11.23 -9.31
C VAL A 181 0.24 12.69 -9.73
N PRO A 182 0.53 13.05 -11.01
CA PRO A 182 0.53 14.44 -11.45
C PRO A 182 -0.84 15.13 -11.30
N ALA A 183 -0.87 16.44 -11.07
CA ALA A 183 -2.09 17.23 -10.96
C ALA A 183 -2.99 17.17 -12.21
N THR A 184 -2.41 16.84 -13.37
CA THR A 184 -3.16 16.61 -14.63
C THR A 184 -3.97 15.34 -14.65
N GLU A 185 -3.76 14.44 -13.70
CA GLU A 185 -4.54 13.21 -13.55
C GLU A 185 -5.57 13.35 -12.42
N PRO A 186 -6.88 13.44 -12.73
CA PRO A 186 -7.91 13.57 -11.69
C PRO A 186 -8.00 12.29 -10.87
N HIS A 187 -8.15 12.46 -9.56
CA HIS A 187 -8.36 11.38 -8.61
C HIS A 187 -9.40 11.76 -7.54
N GLY A 188 -10.10 10.77 -6.98
CA GLY A 188 -11.04 10.95 -5.86
C GLY A 188 -10.48 10.51 -4.51
N LEU A 189 -9.17 10.32 -4.38
CA LEU A 189 -8.55 9.80 -3.17
C LEU A 189 -8.48 10.89 -2.08
N SER A 190 -8.99 10.57 -0.90
CA SER A 190 -8.78 11.35 0.32
C SER A 190 -7.44 10.97 0.98
N ARG A 191 -6.91 11.85 1.82
CA ARG A 191 -5.69 11.61 2.59
C ARG A 191 -5.80 10.34 3.44
N GLY A 192 -4.80 9.47 3.38
CA GLY A 192 -4.76 8.17 4.03
C GLY A 192 -5.57 7.07 3.32
N ALA A 193 -6.16 7.35 2.15
CA ALA A 193 -6.82 6.34 1.34
C ALA A 193 -5.77 5.40 0.71
N ALA A 194 -5.94 4.10 0.90
CA ALA A 194 -5.13 3.08 0.24
C ALA A 194 -5.64 2.83 -1.18
N ALA A 195 -4.71 2.70 -2.13
CA ALA A 195 -5.01 2.35 -3.52
C ALA A 195 -3.83 1.66 -4.18
N ARG A 196 -4.06 1.07 -5.33
CA ARG A 196 -2.99 0.57 -6.21
C ARG A 196 -2.68 1.62 -7.27
N PHE A 197 -1.40 1.85 -7.47
CA PHE A 197 -0.88 2.85 -8.40
C PHE A 197 0.00 2.15 -9.43
N ARG A 198 -0.16 2.50 -10.70
CA ARG A 198 0.70 2.03 -11.77
C ARG A 198 1.89 2.97 -11.92
N VAL A 199 3.08 2.43 -12.04
CA VAL A 199 4.28 3.21 -12.37
C VAL A 199 4.19 3.66 -13.83
N ALA A 200 4.01 4.97 -14.03
CA ALA A 200 3.99 5.54 -15.38
C ALA A 200 5.42 5.62 -15.95
N HIS A 201 6.34 6.16 -15.18
CA HIS A 201 7.78 6.21 -15.45
C HIS A 201 8.55 6.68 -14.21
N THR A 202 9.87 6.51 -14.24
CA THR A 202 10.77 7.07 -13.24
C THR A 202 11.56 8.21 -13.87
N LEU A 203 11.67 9.32 -13.17
CA LEU A 203 12.46 10.50 -13.61
C LEU A 203 13.96 10.22 -13.44
N PRO A 204 14.85 10.97 -14.13
CA PRO A 204 16.30 10.79 -14.00
C PRO A 204 16.84 10.99 -12.57
N ASP A 205 16.15 11.80 -11.75
CA ASP A 205 16.45 12.02 -10.33
C ASP A 205 15.93 10.91 -9.41
N GLY A 206 15.28 9.88 -9.98
CA GLY A 206 14.77 8.72 -9.27
C GLY A 206 13.36 8.87 -8.73
N LYS A 207 12.68 10.00 -8.94
CA LYS A 207 11.28 10.18 -8.54
C LYS A 207 10.35 9.30 -9.36
N ILE A 208 9.42 8.62 -8.68
CA ILE A 208 8.46 7.70 -9.29
C ILE A 208 7.20 8.47 -9.66
N VAL A 209 6.88 8.53 -10.95
CA VAL A 209 5.62 9.09 -11.44
C VAL A 209 4.59 7.97 -11.55
N LEU A 210 3.43 8.20 -10.94
CA LEU A 210 2.36 7.23 -10.79
C LEU A 210 1.14 7.61 -11.63
N SER A 211 0.30 6.63 -11.89
CA SER A 211 -1.02 6.79 -12.49
C SER A 211 -2.02 5.83 -11.82
N LEU A 212 -3.25 6.28 -11.65
CA LEU A 212 -4.38 5.45 -11.23
C LEU A 212 -5.07 4.78 -12.43
N ARG A 213 -4.73 5.19 -13.64
CA ARG A 213 -5.31 4.69 -14.87
C ARG A 213 -4.69 3.37 -15.27
N GLN A 214 -5.52 2.46 -15.72
CA GLN A 214 -5.05 1.28 -16.46
C GLN A 214 -4.34 1.73 -17.75
N HIS A 215 -3.59 0.82 -18.38
CA HIS A 215 -3.03 1.09 -19.70
C HIS A 215 -4.13 1.60 -20.63
N ALA A 216 -3.83 2.62 -21.43
CA ALA A 216 -4.75 3.14 -22.43
C ALA A 216 -5.29 2.03 -23.36
N TYR A 217 -4.54 0.95 -23.55
CA TYR A 217 -4.97 -0.24 -24.30
C TYR A 217 -5.97 -1.10 -23.50
N GLN A 218 -5.78 -1.28 -22.19
CA GLN A 218 -6.71 -2.02 -21.34
C GLN A 218 -8.02 -1.25 -21.11
N GLU A 219 -7.93 0.07 -20.87
CA GLU A 219 -9.10 0.94 -20.87
C GLU A 219 -9.85 0.85 -22.20
N LEU A 220 -9.11 0.90 -23.31
CA LEU A 220 -9.69 0.79 -24.65
C LEU A 220 -10.39 -0.55 -24.89
N ALA A 221 -9.79 -1.66 -24.43
CA ALA A 221 -10.38 -2.99 -24.54
C ALA A 221 -11.64 -3.12 -23.66
N THR A 222 -11.61 -2.58 -22.43
CA THR A 222 -12.76 -2.57 -21.51
C THR A 222 -13.89 -1.70 -22.06
N ASP A 223 -13.59 -0.48 -22.51
CA ASP A 223 -14.55 0.44 -23.11
C ASP A 223 -15.19 -0.21 -24.37
N ALA A 224 -14.38 -0.86 -25.20
CA ALA A 224 -14.83 -1.56 -26.40
C ALA A 224 -15.75 -2.74 -26.05
N ALA A 225 -15.42 -3.53 -25.05
CA ALA A 225 -16.26 -4.64 -24.58
C ALA A 225 -17.61 -4.14 -24.04
N THR A 226 -17.61 -3.06 -23.25
CA THR A 226 -18.83 -2.42 -22.72
C THR A 226 -19.75 -1.93 -23.85
N ILE A 227 -19.18 -1.27 -24.86
CA ILE A 227 -19.94 -0.80 -26.02
C ILE A 227 -20.54 -2.01 -26.81
N LEU A 228 -19.73 -3.02 -27.09
CA LEU A 228 -20.15 -4.18 -27.84
C LEU A 228 -21.27 -4.95 -27.13
N GLU A 229 -21.17 -5.12 -25.80
CA GLU A 229 -22.19 -5.77 -24.99
C GLU A 229 -23.55 -5.10 -25.11
N VAL A 230 -23.62 -3.78 -25.17
CA VAL A 230 -24.87 -3.03 -25.34
C VAL A 230 -25.38 -3.13 -26.78
N LEU A 231 -24.47 -3.05 -27.76
CA LEU A 231 -24.86 -3.05 -29.20
C LEU A 231 -25.33 -4.42 -29.73
N VAL A 232 -24.96 -5.53 -29.06
CA VAL A 232 -25.45 -6.88 -29.49
C VAL A 232 -26.81 -7.24 -28.91
N ARG A 233 -27.35 -6.46 -27.97
CA ARG A 233 -28.66 -6.71 -27.35
C ARG A 233 -29.80 -6.41 -28.34
N PRO A 234 -30.93 -7.16 -28.30
CA PRO A 234 -32.13 -6.80 -29.06
C PRO A 234 -32.61 -5.40 -28.66
N GLY A 235 -32.87 -4.53 -29.64
CA GLY A 235 -33.25 -3.15 -29.39
C GLY A 235 -32.08 -2.24 -29.02
N ALA A 236 -30.88 -2.55 -29.48
CA ALA A 236 -29.69 -1.72 -29.24
C ALA A 236 -29.95 -0.24 -29.59
N PRO A 237 -29.42 0.69 -28.77
CA PRO A 237 -29.63 2.13 -28.97
C PRO A 237 -28.95 2.61 -30.28
N GLU A 238 -29.59 3.58 -30.94
CA GLU A 238 -29.02 4.29 -32.11
C GLU A 238 -27.99 5.33 -31.61
N VAL A 239 -26.72 4.96 -31.63
CA VAL A 239 -25.62 5.81 -31.13
C VAL A 239 -24.49 5.87 -32.15
N GLY A 240 -23.87 7.05 -32.26
CA GLY A 240 -22.79 7.30 -33.20
C GLY A 240 -21.95 8.53 -32.81
N ASP A 241 -21.14 8.99 -33.76
CA ASP A 241 -20.23 10.11 -33.52
C ASP A 241 -20.93 11.42 -33.16
N ARG A 242 -22.17 11.61 -33.60
CA ARG A 242 -22.98 12.82 -33.35
C ARG A 242 -23.88 12.72 -32.12
N SER A 243 -23.91 11.57 -31.43
CA SER A 243 -24.74 11.37 -30.24
C SER A 243 -24.35 12.30 -29.11
N ASP A 244 -25.35 12.69 -28.30
CA ASP A 244 -25.19 13.57 -27.15
C ASP A 244 -24.22 12.95 -26.11
N PRO A 245 -23.31 13.74 -25.51
CA PRO A 245 -22.42 13.25 -24.44
C PRO A 245 -23.12 12.64 -23.25
N ASP A 246 -24.29 13.19 -22.86
CA ASP A 246 -25.05 12.70 -21.71
C ASP A 246 -25.74 11.37 -22.02
N LEU A 247 -26.21 11.17 -23.26
CA LEU A 247 -26.71 9.89 -23.74
C LEU A 247 -25.60 8.83 -23.71
N ILE A 248 -24.41 9.15 -24.20
CA ILE A 248 -23.26 8.22 -24.18
C ILE A 248 -22.88 7.85 -22.74
N ARG A 249 -22.90 8.83 -21.83
CA ARG A 249 -22.61 8.59 -20.41
C ARG A 249 -23.67 7.71 -19.77
N ALA A 250 -24.94 7.95 -20.06
CA ALA A 250 -26.06 7.16 -19.51
C ALA A 250 -26.04 5.70 -20.00
N LEU A 251 -25.70 5.46 -21.28
CA LEU A 251 -25.72 4.13 -21.88
C LEU A 251 -24.47 3.29 -21.55
N PHE A 252 -23.31 3.91 -21.51
CA PHE A 252 -22.02 3.20 -21.45
C PHE A 252 -21.17 3.60 -20.24
N GLY A 253 -21.52 4.65 -19.50
CA GLY A 253 -20.68 5.20 -18.42
C GLY A 253 -19.42 5.93 -18.93
N LEU A 254 -19.31 6.16 -20.24
CA LEU A 254 -18.10 6.69 -20.90
C LEU A 254 -18.21 8.17 -21.25
N SER A 255 -17.06 8.87 -21.27
CA SER A 255 -17.00 10.18 -21.92
C SER A 255 -17.10 10.03 -23.44
N LYS A 256 -17.58 11.07 -24.15
CA LYS A 256 -17.65 11.06 -25.64
C LYS A 256 -16.29 10.80 -26.28
N LYS A 257 -15.17 11.26 -25.67
CA LYS A 257 -13.81 11.01 -26.15
C LYS A 257 -13.42 9.54 -26.01
N ALA A 258 -13.74 8.90 -24.88
CA ALA A 258 -13.52 7.47 -24.64
C ALA A 258 -14.35 6.62 -25.61
N PHE A 259 -15.64 6.94 -25.77
CA PHE A 259 -16.54 6.28 -26.71
C PHE A 259 -15.99 6.32 -28.15
N LYS A 260 -15.60 7.52 -28.66
CA LYS A 260 -15.03 7.65 -30.02
C LYS A 260 -13.77 6.80 -30.20
N ARG A 261 -12.90 6.77 -29.20
CA ARG A 261 -11.67 5.97 -29.23
C ARG A 261 -11.98 4.48 -29.28
N ALA A 262 -12.93 4.02 -28.45
CA ALA A 262 -13.32 2.61 -28.39
C ALA A 262 -14.06 2.15 -29.66
N VAL A 263 -14.96 2.97 -30.20
CA VAL A 263 -15.61 2.70 -31.51
C VAL A 263 -14.59 2.61 -32.63
N GLY A 264 -13.58 3.51 -32.66
CA GLY A 264 -12.48 3.45 -33.61
C GLY A 264 -11.69 2.13 -33.54
N HIS A 265 -11.50 1.58 -32.34
CA HIS A 265 -10.88 0.27 -32.15
C HIS A 265 -11.78 -0.86 -32.65
N LEU A 266 -13.08 -0.84 -32.32
CA LEU A 266 -14.06 -1.85 -32.77
C LEU A 266 -14.23 -1.87 -34.27
N LEU A 267 -14.18 -0.70 -34.93
CA LEU A 267 -14.18 -0.60 -36.39
C LEU A 267 -12.96 -1.24 -37.04
N LYS A 268 -11.76 -1.01 -36.47
CA LYS A 268 -10.51 -1.63 -36.96
C LYS A 268 -10.49 -3.14 -36.80
N THR A 269 -11.13 -3.66 -35.74
CA THR A 269 -11.23 -5.11 -35.50
C THR A 269 -12.40 -5.75 -36.23
N GLY A 270 -13.24 -4.98 -36.93
CA GLY A 270 -14.41 -5.46 -37.65
C GLY A 270 -15.55 -5.93 -36.74
N ALA A 271 -15.51 -5.63 -35.45
CA ALA A 271 -16.54 -6.01 -34.48
C ALA A 271 -17.80 -5.16 -34.60
N VAL A 272 -17.69 -3.94 -35.13
CA VAL A 272 -18.82 -3.05 -35.45
C VAL A 272 -18.64 -2.44 -36.83
N SER A 273 -19.75 -1.94 -37.38
CA SER A 273 -19.79 -1.13 -38.62
C SER A 273 -20.61 0.13 -38.38
N ILE A 274 -20.52 1.09 -39.28
CA ILE A 274 -21.38 2.29 -39.26
C ILE A 274 -22.45 2.11 -40.34
N ASP A 275 -23.70 2.26 -39.94
CA ASP A 275 -24.83 2.18 -40.87
C ASP A 275 -25.00 3.44 -41.75
N ARG A 276 -25.97 3.47 -42.65
CA ARG A 276 -26.23 4.60 -43.54
C ARG A 276 -26.67 5.87 -42.81
N ALA A 277 -27.20 5.74 -41.61
CA ALA A 277 -27.63 6.87 -40.76
C ALA A 277 -26.49 7.42 -39.89
N GLY A 278 -25.34 6.72 -39.85
CA GLY A 278 -24.18 7.13 -39.06
C GLY A 278 -24.16 6.53 -37.64
N PHE A 279 -24.97 5.51 -37.36
CA PHE A 279 -24.98 4.80 -36.09
C PHE A 279 -24.05 3.60 -36.10
N VAL A 280 -23.50 3.30 -34.93
CA VAL A 280 -22.62 2.15 -34.72
C VAL A 280 -23.47 0.90 -34.49
N VAL A 281 -23.27 -0.11 -35.31
CA VAL A 281 -24.01 -1.38 -35.24
C VAL A 281 -23.04 -2.55 -35.11
N ALA A 282 -23.39 -3.54 -34.28
CA ALA A 282 -22.57 -4.73 -34.12
C ALA A 282 -22.58 -5.56 -35.42
N THR A 283 -21.40 -6.00 -35.86
CA THR A 283 -21.27 -6.88 -37.01
C THR A 283 -21.69 -8.29 -36.58
N ARG A 284 -22.81 -8.81 -37.13
CA ARG A 284 -23.22 -10.20 -36.91
C ARG A 284 -22.19 -11.10 -37.57
N ARG A 285 -21.50 -11.93 -36.80
CA ARG A 285 -20.77 -13.09 -37.33
C ARG A 285 -21.73 -14.22 -37.61
#